data_6d4fc68ecebcb6de45f556b49f0d9881
#
_entry.id   6d4fc68ecebcb6de45f556b49f0d9881
#
_cell.length_a   1.000
_cell.length_b   1.000
_cell.length_c   1.000
_cell.angle_alpha   90.00
_cell.angle_beta   90.00
_cell.angle_gamma   90.00
#
_symmetry.space_group_name_H-M   'P 1'
#
loop_
_entity.id
_entity.type
_entity.pdbx_description
1 polymer ?
#
loop_
_entity_poly.entity_id
_entity_poly.type
_entity_poly.pdbx_seq_one_letter_code
_entity_poly.pdbx_strand_id
1 'polypeptide(L)'
;PEAFAVVKETARRFKENTTISVTATPKDRELSATKSYIAIEGDNATWANSWNAAGKAITWDMIHYDVQLIGGVVLHQGKIAEMQTGEGKTLVATLPLYLNALTGNGVHLVTVNDYLAKRDSTWKAPLFEFHGLTVDCIDNHQPNSPERRKAYEADITYGTNNEFGFDYLRDNMAHAPEDLVQIGRAHV
;
A
#
# COMPACT_ATOMS: atom_id res chain seq x y z
N PRO A 1 3.35 -18.70 2.94
CA PRO A 1 2.09 -19.16 2.32
C PRO A 1 0.86 -18.53 2.94
N GLU A 2 0.74 -18.50 4.28
CA GLU A 2 -0.44 -18.00 4.99
C GLU A 2 -0.74 -16.53 4.68
N ALA A 3 0.25 -15.64 4.73
CA ALA A 3 0.07 -14.22 4.41
C ALA A 3 -0.49 -14.02 3.00
N PHE A 4 0.00 -14.77 2.01
CA PHE A 4 -0.51 -14.69 0.63
C PHE A 4 -1.93 -15.24 0.51
N ALA A 5 -2.26 -16.29 1.26
CA ALA A 5 -3.62 -16.82 1.31
C ALA A 5 -4.59 -15.80 1.90
N VAL A 6 -4.19 -15.08 2.96
CA VAL A 6 -4.99 -14.01 3.57
C VAL A 6 -5.26 -12.87 2.58
N VAL A 7 -4.23 -12.38 1.88
CA VAL A 7 -4.40 -11.31 0.87
C VAL A 7 -5.28 -11.77 -0.30
N LYS A 8 -5.07 -12.98 -0.80
CA LYS A 8 -5.90 -13.57 -1.87
C LYS A 8 -7.35 -13.71 -1.45
N GLU A 9 -7.61 -14.16 -0.23
CA GLU A 9 -8.95 -14.29 0.32
C GLU A 9 -9.62 -12.93 0.51
N THR A 10 -8.91 -11.93 1.00
CA THR A 10 -9.42 -10.56 1.12
C THR A 10 -9.77 -9.98 -0.25
N ALA A 11 -8.91 -10.16 -1.24
CA ALA A 11 -9.18 -9.75 -2.63
C ALA A 11 -10.43 -10.44 -3.18
N ARG A 12 -10.63 -11.74 -2.89
CA ARG A 12 -11.83 -12.49 -3.28
C ARG A 12 -13.08 -11.91 -2.60
N ARG A 13 -13.03 -11.64 -1.30
CA ARG A 13 -14.16 -11.08 -0.55
C ARG A 13 -14.57 -9.72 -1.09
N PHE A 14 -13.61 -8.82 -1.37
CA PHE A 14 -13.90 -7.53 -2.01
C PHE A 14 -14.52 -7.70 -3.40
N LYS A 15 -14.09 -8.69 -4.18
CA LYS A 15 -14.66 -8.95 -5.52
C LYS A 15 -16.08 -9.48 -5.46
N GLU A 16 -16.35 -10.41 -4.54
CA GLU A 16 -17.62 -11.13 -4.50
C GLU A 16 -18.73 -10.40 -3.71
N ASN A 17 -18.35 -9.40 -2.91
CA ASN A 17 -19.30 -8.67 -2.06
C ASN A 17 -19.21 -7.16 -2.33
N THR A 18 -20.36 -6.51 -2.49
CA THR A 18 -20.43 -5.05 -2.60
C THR A 18 -19.92 -4.37 -1.34
N THR A 19 -20.17 -4.99 -0.17
CA THR A 19 -19.71 -4.53 1.13
C THR A 19 -19.29 -5.71 1.99
N ILE A 20 -18.32 -5.48 2.88
CA ILE A 20 -17.86 -6.44 3.89
C ILE A 20 -18.08 -5.81 5.26
N SER A 21 -18.90 -6.46 6.10
CA SER A 21 -19.11 -6.00 7.48
C SER A 21 -18.26 -6.80 8.44
N VAL A 22 -17.55 -6.08 9.32
CA VAL A 22 -16.66 -6.63 10.35
C VAL A 22 -16.86 -5.89 11.67
N THR A 23 -16.40 -6.45 12.78
CA THR A 23 -16.34 -5.72 14.05
C THR A 23 -15.33 -4.58 13.92
N ALA A 24 -15.79 -3.36 14.25
CA ALA A 24 -14.98 -2.15 14.10
C ALA A 24 -13.78 -2.15 15.04
N THR A 25 -12.59 -2.05 14.47
CA THR A 25 -11.36 -1.82 15.23
C THR A 25 -11.15 -0.33 15.47
N PRO A 26 -10.25 0.09 16.41
CA PRO A 26 -9.85 1.48 16.53
C PRO A 26 -9.30 2.06 15.21
N LYS A 27 -8.61 1.24 14.41
CA LYS A 27 -8.07 1.64 13.11
C LYS A 27 -9.18 1.91 12.07
N ASP A 28 -10.23 1.08 12.03
CA ASP A 28 -11.38 1.31 11.15
C ASP A 28 -12.06 2.66 11.48
N ARG A 29 -12.18 2.98 12.76
CA ARG A 29 -12.76 4.26 13.21
C ARG A 29 -11.89 5.46 12.81
N GLU A 30 -10.56 5.34 12.90
CA GLU A 30 -9.63 6.36 12.43
C GLU A 30 -9.73 6.54 10.91
N LEU A 31 -9.71 5.45 10.15
CA LEU A 31 -9.78 5.48 8.69
C LEU A 31 -11.12 6.01 8.18
N SER A 32 -12.24 5.70 8.84
CA SER A 32 -13.56 6.17 8.43
C SER A 32 -13.70 7.70 8.43
N ALA A 33 -12.88 8.41 9.22
CA ALA A 33 -12.86 9.87 9.22
C ALA A 33 -12.29 10.48 7.93
N THR A 34 -11.51 9.71 7.16
CA THR A 34 -10.81 10.20 5.96
C THR A 34 -11.10 9.40 4.70
N LYS A 35 -11.62 8.19 4.83
CA LYS A 35 -11.84 7.24 3.73
C LYS A 35 -13.34 7.00 3.51
N SER A 36 -13.85 7.34 2.35
CA SER A 36 -15.27 7.22 2.01
C SER A 36 -15.77 5.79 1.83
N TYR A 37 -14.88 4.82 1.70
CA TYR A 37 -15.23 3.40 1.53
C TYR A 37 -15.38 2.63 2.86
N ILE A 38 -15.28 3.31 4.00
CA ILE A 38 -15.47 2.74 5.33
C ILE A 38 -16.58 3.50 6.04
N ALA A 39 -17.61 2.80 6.47
CA ALA A 39 -18.68 3.35 7.29
C ALA A 39 -18.71 2.65 8.66
N ILE A 40 -18.90 3.41 9.73
CA ILE A 40 -19.00 2.88 11.10
C ILE A 40 -20.44 2.99 11.56
N GLU A 41 -21.02 1.87 12.00
CA GLU A 41 -22.34 1.79 12.61
C GLU A 41 -22.25 1.02 13.93
N GLY A 42 -22.27 1.75 15.05
CA GLY A 42 -22.08 1.15 16.37
C GLY A 42 -20.74 0.43 16.50
N ASP A 43 -20.81 -0.88 16.69
CA ASP A 43 -19.62 -1.75 16.82
C ASP A 43 -19.20 -2.41 15.51
N ASN A 44 -19.82 -2.04 14.39
CA ASN A 44 -19.51 -2.60 13.08
C ASN A 44 -18.84 -1.56 12.17
N ALA A 45 -17.89 -2.04 11.38
CA ALA A 45 -17.30 -1.34 10.25
C ALA A 45 -17.76 -2.02 8.95
N THR A 46 -18.27 -1.24 8.02
CA THR A 46 -18.68 -1.70 6.69
C THR A 46 -17.72 -1.16 5.65
N TRP A 47 -17.03 -2.04 4.95
CA TRP A 47 -16.07 -1.74 3.90
C TRP A 47 -16.71 -1.92 2.53
N ALA A 48 -16.77 -0.86 1.74
CA ALA A 48 -17.26 -0.94 0.36
C ALA A 48 -16.18 -1.49 -0.57
N ASN A 49 -16.58 -2.19 -1.63
CA ASN A 49 -15.67 -2.68 -2.66
C ASN A 49 -15.38 -1.64 -3.76
N SER A 50 -15.88 -0.41 -3.61
CA SER A 50 -15.73 0.66 -4.59
C SER A 50 -15.21 1.93 -3.93
N TRP A 51 -14.25 2.59 -4.57
CA TRP A 51 -13.65 3.85 -4.09
C TRP A 51 -13.08 4.68 -5.24
N ASN A 52 -12.64 5.90 -4.95
CA ASN A 52 -11.97 6.75 -5.92
C ASN A 52 -10.46 6.47 -5.92
N ALA A 53 -9.89 6.16 -7.06
CA ALA A 53 -8.45 6.04 -7.27
C ALA A 53 -7.99 6.92 -8.43
N ALA A 54 -7.09 7.87 -8.15
CA ALA A 54 -6.60 8.84 -9.14
C ALA A 54 -7.72 9.58 -9.90
N GLY A 55 -8.79 9.99 -9.20
CA GLY A 55 -9.90 10.73 -9.77
C GLY A 55 -10.94 9.88 -10.51
N LYS A 56 -10.80 8.56 -10.52
CA LYS A 56 -11.76 7.63 -11.14
C LYS A 56 -12.39 6.74 -10.08
N ALA A 57 -13.71 6.59 -10.15
CA ALA A 57 -14.40 5.58 -9.37
C ALA A 57 -14.02 4.19 -9.91
N ILE A 58 -13.56 3.33 -9.02
CA ILE A 58 -13.22 1.94 -9.32
C ILE A 58 -14.03 1.00 -8.43
N THR A 59 -14.27 -0.20 -8.93
CA THR A 59 -14.79 -1.32 -8.15
C THR A 59 -13.74 -2.42 -8.17
N TRP A 60 -13.46 -3.03 -7.02
CA TRP A 60 -12.49 -4.11 -6.94
C TRP A 60 -13.03 -5.36 -7.62
N ASP A 61 -12.30 -5.85 -8.63
CA ASP A 61 -12.70 -7.01 -9.46
C ASP A 61 -11.60 -8.08 -9.62
N MET A 62 -10.50 -7.96 -8.85
CA MET A 62 -9.30 -8.79 -9.03
C MET A 62 -9.19 -9.86 -7.95
N ILE A 63 -8.73 -11.04 -8.36
CA ILE A 63 -8.25 -12.11 -7.48
C ILE A 63 -6.91 -12.60 -8.03
N HIS A 64 -5.96 -12.89 -7.14
CA HIS A 64 -4.65 -13.39 -7.54
C HIS A 64 -4.76 -14.77 -8.19
N TYR A 65 -4.15 -14.93 -9.37
CA TYR A 65 -3.95 -16.22 -10.01
C TYR A 65 -2.76 -16.95 -9.38
N ASP A 66 -2.72 -18.27 -9.53
CA ASP A 66 -1.64 -19.09 -8.92
C ASP A 66 -0.25 -18.71 -9.43
N VAL A 67 -0.11 -18.41 -10.73
CA VAL A 67 1.14 -17.88 -11.32
C VAL A 67 1.57 -16.56 -10.67
N GLN A 68 0.64 -15.71 -10.25
CA GLN A 68 0.93 -14.46 -9.55
C GLN A 68 1.42 -14.72 -8.12
N LEU A 69 0.94 -15.76 -7.44
CA LEU A 69 1.46 -16.20 -6.14
C LEU A 69 2.94 -16.62 -6.26
N ILE A 70 3.29 -17.35 -7.33
CA ILE A 70 4.68 -17.71 -7.63
C ILE A 70 5.53 -16.45 -7.80
N GLY A 71 5.06 -15.48 -8.60
CA GLY A 71 5.74 -14.20 -8.78
C GLY A 71 5.97 -13.46 -7.46
N GLY A 72 4.98 -13.46 -6.58
CA GLY A 72 5.10 -12.86 -5.23
C GLY A 72 6.17 -13.53 -4.37
N VAL A 73 6.29 -14.88 -4.41
CA VAL A 73 7.34 -15.62 -3.71
C VAL A 73 8.72 -15.27 -4.27
N VAL A 74 8.86 -15.22 -5.59
CA VAL A 74 10.12 -14.88 -6.27
C VAL A 74 10.60 -13.48 -5.85
N LEU A 75 9.70 -12.49 -5.83
CA LEU A 75 10.01 -11.13 -5.39
C LEU A 75 10.41 -11.07 -3.91
N HIS A 76 9.68 -11.77 -3.04
CA HIS A 76 10.01 -11.83 -1.60
C HIS A 76 11.38 -12.47 -1.35
N GLN A 77 11.83 -13.37 -2.22
CA GLN A 77 13.17 -13.99 -2.15
C GLN A 77 14.28 -13.07 -2.69
N GLY A 78 14.00 -11.83 -3.03
CA GLY A 78 14.97 -10.89 -3.59
C GLY A 78 15.38 -11.22 -5.04
N LYS A 79 14.56 -11.94 -5.77
CA LYS A 79 14.81 -12.33 -7.16
C LYS A 79 13.99 -11.50 -8.12
N ILE A 80 14.34 -11.52 -9.40
CA ILE A 80 13.61 -10.86 -10.47
C ILE A 80 12.50 -11.81 -10.97
N ALA A 81 11.26 -11.32 -10.94
CA ALA A 81 10.12 -12.00 -11.56
C ALA A 81 9.86 -11.38 -12.94
N GLU A 82 10.19 -12.11 -14.01
CA GLU A 82 9.86 -11.69 -15.37
C GLU A 82 8.38 -11.99 -15.65
N MET A 83 7.64 -10.95 -16.02
CA MET A 83 6.23 -11.04 -16.37
C MET A 83 5.91 -10.17 -17.57
N GLN A 84 5.10 -10.68 -18.48
CA GLN A 84 4.66 -9.94 -19.66
C GLN A 84 3.72 -8.79 -19.30
N THR A 85 3.55 -7.87 -20.24
CA THR A 85 2.56 -6.79 -20.11
C THR A 85 1.16 -7.39 -20.05
N GLY A 86 0.34 -6.93 -19.11
CA GLY A 86 -1.03 -7.44 -18.90
C GLY A 86 -1.15 -8.58 -17.91
N GLU A 87 -0.06 -9.20 -17.45
CA GLU A 87 -0.10 -10.31 -16.47
C GLU A 87 -0.36 -9.88 -15.01
N GLY A 88 -0.61 -8.60 -14.78
CA GLY A 88 -1.00 -8.09 -13.48
C GLY A 88 0.14 -7.89 -12.49
N LYS A 89 1.30 -7.40 -12.95
CA LYS A 89 2.47 -7.09 -12.10
C LYS A 89 2.11 -6.28 -10.85
N THR A 90 1.23 -5.28 -11.00
CA THR A 90 0.78 -4.43 -9.89
C THR A 90 0.03 -5.23 -8.81
N LEU A 91 -0.74 -6.24 -9.22
CA LEU A 91 -1.43 -7.12 -8.28
C LEU A 91 -0.44 -8.10 -7.61
N VAL A 92 0.53 -8.62 -8.35
CA VAL A 92 1.61 -9.48 -7.79
C VAL A 92 2.37 -8.76 -6.69
N ALA A 93 2.70 -7.48 -6.90
CA ALA A 93 3.43 -6.68 -5.92
C ALA A 93 2.72 -6.58 -4.56
N THR A 94 1.39 -6.71 -4.51
CA THR A 94 0.65 -6.65 -3.24
C THR A 94 1.03 -7.78 -2.28
N LEU A 95 1.46 -8.92 -2.79
CA LEU A 95 1.80 -10.10 -1.99
C LEU A 95 3.07 -9.89 -1.15
N PRO A 96 4.23 -9.57 -1.75
CA PRO A 96 5.44 -9.28 -0.98
C PRO A 96 5.32 -8.00 -0.15
N LEU A 97 4.58 -6.98 -0.63
CA LEU A 97 4.32 -5.77 0.16
C LEU A 97 3.62 -6.12 1.47
N TYR A 98 2.51 -6.86 1.40
CA TYR A 98 1.79 -7.28 2.60
C TYR A 98 2.69 -8.09 3.55
N LEU A 99 3.36 -9.12 3.02
CA LEU A 99 4.21 -9.99 3.84
C LEU A 99 5.33 -9.23 4.56
N ASN A 100 6.02 -8.33 3.85
CA ASN A 100 7.12 -7.56 4.42
C ASN A 100 6.61 -6.47 5.37
N ALA A 101 5.46 -5.84 5.09
CA ALA A 101 4.84 -4.86 5.98
C ALA A 101 4.48 -5.43 7.36
N LEU A 102 4.13 -6.72 7.45
CA LEU A 102 3.83 -7.39 8.73
C LEU A 102 5.01 -7.39 9.72
N THR A 103 6.23 -7.16 9.26
CA THR A 103 7.40 -7.04 10.14
C THR A 103 7.42 -5.75 10.95
N GLY A 104 6.60 -4.75 10.57
CA GLY A 104 6.58 -3.43 11.17
C GLY A 104 7.79 -2.56 10.84
N ASN A 105 8.65 -2.97 9.90
CA ASN A 105 9.84 -2.22 9.47
C ASN A 105 9.59 -1.30 8.27
N GLY A 106 8.34 -1.30 7.75
CA GLY A 106 7.99 -0.60 6.53
C GLY A 106 8.48 -1.33 5.26
N VAL A 107 7.87 -1.00 4.14
CA VAL A 107 8.27 -1.50 2.83
C VAL A 107 8.02 -0.43 1.77
N HIS A 108 8.96 -0.27 0.84
CA HIS A 108 8.85 0.68 -0.26
C HIS A 108 8.45 -0.03 -1.57
N LEU A 109 7.52 0.57 -2.31
CA LEU A 109 7.23 0.20 -3.68
C LEU A 109 7.64 1.34 -4.61
N VAL A 110 8.57 1.04 -5.50
CA VAL A 110 9.14 2.00 -6.43
C VAL A 110 8.48 1.87 -7.80
N THR A 111 8.00 2.98 -8.35
CA THR A 111 7.39 3.06 -9.68
C THR A 111 8.22 3.94 -10.62
N VAL A 112 7.94 3.85 -11.93
CA VAL A 112 8.67 4.63 -12.94
C VAL A 112 8.19 6.08 -13.04
N ASN A 113 6.99 6.41 -12.56
CA ASN A 113 6.44 7.77 -12.60
C ASN A 113 5.43 8.02 -11.46
N ASP A 114 5.17 9.29 -11.19
CA ASP A 114 4.28 9.76 -10.12
C ASP A 114 2.82 9.37 -10.34
N TYR A 115 2.34 9.34 -11.59
CA TYR A 115 0.99 8.90 -11.88
C TYR A 115 0.73 7.45 -11.41
N LEU A 116 1.67 6.54 -11.69
CA LEU A 116 1.57 5.16 -11.24
C LEU A 116 1.67 5.05 -9.72
N ALA A 117 2.59 5.79 -9.09
CA ALA A 117 2.73 5.80 -7.64
C ALA A 117 1.42 6.22 -6.95
N LYS A 118 0.85 7.35 -7.37
CA LYS A 118 -0.41 7.89 -6.83
C LYS A 118 -1.61 7.01 -7.13
N ARG A 119 -1.71 6.49 -8.37
CA ARG A 119 -2.80 5.60 -8.76
C ARG A 119 -2.76 4.29 -7.97
N ASP A 120 -1.61 3.63 -7.95
CA ASP A 120 -1.49 2.28 -7.40
C ASP A 120 -1.58 2.29 -5.87
N SER A 121 -1.04 3.33 -5.20
CA SER A 121 -1.20 3.51 -3.76
C SER A 121 -2.68 3.63 -3.38
N THR A 122 -3.45 4.50 -4.06
CA THR A 122 -4.87 4.67 -3.77
C THR A 122 -5.72 3.48 -4.20
N TRP A 123 -5.35 2.82 -5.31
CA TRP A 123 -6.10 1.66 -5.80
C TRP A 123 -5.94 0.43 -4.90
N LYS A 124 -4.74 0.20 -4.37
CA LYS A 124 -4.43 -1.00 -3.57
C LYS A 124 -4.55 -0.78 -2.06
N ALA A 125 -4.59 0.48 -1.60
CA ALA A 125 -4.66 0.80 -0.18
C ALA A 125 -5.74 0.01 0.57
N PRO A 126 -7.00 -0.10 0.11
CA PRO A 126 -8.03 -0.80 0.87
C PRO A 126 -7.70 -2.27 1.15
N LEU A 127 -6.96 -2.93 0.25
CA LEU A 127 -6.53 -4.32 0.45
C LEU A 127 -5.60 -4.47 1.67
N PHE A 128 -4.76 -3.47 1.93
CA PHE A 128 -3.81 -3.45 3.05
C PHE A 128 -4.45 -2.86 4.32
N GLU A 129 -5.19 -1.78 4.16
CA GLU A 129 -5.86 -1.07 5.24
C GLU A 129 -6.91 -1.94 5.94
N PHE A 130 -7.56 -2.86 5.22
CA PHE A 130 -8.46 -3.87 5.78
C PHE A 130 -7.78 -4.77 6.81
N HIS A 131 -6.46 -4.89 6.76
CA HIS A 131 -5.63 -5.62 7.72
C HIS A 131 -4.94 -4.71 8.75
N GLY A 132 -5.35 -3.45 8.82
CA GLY A 132 -4.81 -2.48 9.77
C GLY A 132 -3.47 -1.87 9.38
N LEU A 133 -2.95 -2.16 8.18
CA LEU A 133 -1.71 -1.56 7.67
C LEU A 133 -1.97 -0.15 7.13
N THR A 134 -0.96 0.70 7.22
CA THR A 134 -0.99 2.07 6.70
C THR A 134 -0.32 2.14 5.33
N VAL A 135 -0.91 2.94 4.42
CA VAL A 135 -0.39 3.13 3.05
C VAL A 135 -0.31 4.61 2.75
N ASP A 136 0.81 5.07 2.23
CA ASP A 136 0.95 6.45 1.74
C ASP A 136 1.84 6.50 0.49
N CYS A 137 1.87 7.66 -0.17
CA CYS A 137 2.65 7.92 -1.37
C CYS A 137 3.42 9.23 -1.22
N ILE A 138 4.74 9.15 -1.22
CA ILE A 138 5.61 10.33 -1.06
C ILE A 138 5.44 11.36 -2.17
N ASP A 139 5.05 10.94 -3.38
CA ASP A 139 4.79 11.84 -4.52
C ASP A 139 3.54 12.74 -4.31
N ASN A 140 2.75 12.52 -3.27
CA ASN A 140 1.64 13.40 -2.87
C ASN A 140 2.08 14.56 -1.98
N HIS A 141 3.28 14.52 -1.43
CA HIS A 141 3.76 15.43 -0.41
C HIS A 141 4.97 16.24 -0.88
N GLN A 142 5.05 17.47 -0.42
CA GLN A 142 6.19 18.35 -0.75
C GLN A 142 7.50 17.82 -0.12
N PRO A 143 8.64 17.94 -0.81
CA PRO A 143 9.93 17.61 -0.23
C PRO A 143 10.17 18.29 1.11
N ASN A 144 10.80 17.60 2.05
CA ASN A 144 11.13 18.05 3.41
C ASN A 144 9.90 18.44 4.28
N SER A 145 8.68 18.10 3.86
CA SER A 145 7.48 18.39 4.65
C SER A 145 7.26 17.36 5.77
N PRO A 146 6.59 17.72 6.86
CA PRO A 146 6.18 16.78 7.90
C PRO A 146 5.28 15.66 7.37
N GLU A 147 4.42 15.97 6.39
CA GLU A 147 3.54 15.01 5.72
C GLU A 147 4.35 13.97 4.95
N ARG A 148 5.43 14.38 4.27
CA ARG A 148 6.32 13.46 3.56
C ARG A 148 7.08 12.55 4.52
N ARG A 149 7.52 13.07 5.67
CA ARG A 149 8.11 12.27 6.76
C ARG A 149 7.11 11.23 7.25
N LYS A 150 5.87 11.65 7.51
CA LYS A 150 4.79 10.74 7.92
C LYS A 150 4.52 9.66 6.87
N ALA A 151 4.64 9.97 5.57
CA ALA A 151 4.49 8.98 4.51
C ALA A 151 5.58 7.89 4.56
N TYR A 152 6.80 8.22 4.97
CA TYR A 152 7.86 7.22 5.21
C TYR A 152 7.64 6.37 6.46
N GLU A 153 6.82 6.84 7.41
CA GLU A 153 6.45 6.08 8.61
C GLU A 153 5.32 5.07 8.33
N ALA A 154 4.68 5.13 7.16
CA ALA A 154 3.66 4.17 6.76
C ALA A 154 4.24 2.75 6.64
N ASP A 155 3.40 1.74 6.86
CA ASP A 155 3.80 0.34 6.70
C ASP A 155 4.16 0.02 5.23
N ILE A 156 3.48 0.70 4.29
CA ILE A 156 3.73 0.59 2.85
C ILE A 156 3.82 1.99 2.26
N THR A 157 5.01 2.33 1.72
CA THR A 157 5.28 3.63 1.10
C THR A 157 5.46 3.47 -0.41
N TYR A 158 4.60 4.14 -1.18
CA TYR A 158 4.74 4.23 -2.63
C TYR A 158 5.53 5.47 -3.02
N GLY A 159 6.27 5.39 -4.12
CA GLY A 159 6.97 6.54 -4.68
C GLY A 159 7.69 6.22 -5.97
N THR A 160 8.20 7.27 -6.62
CA THR A 160 9.07 7.11 -7.78
C THR A 160 10.51 6.91 -7.35
N ASN A 161 11.31 6.24 -8.20
CA ASN A 161 12.73 6.06 -7.97
C ASN A 161 13.46 7.41 -7.79
N ASN A 162 13.05 8.42 -8.55
CA ASN A 162 13.65 9.77 -8.47
C ASN A 162 13.37 10.42 -7.10
N GLU A 163 12.15 10.36 -6.63
CA GLU A 163 11.77 10.96 -5.35
C GLU A 163 12.45 10.26 -4.16
N PHE A 164 12.49 8.94 -4.15
CA PHE A 164 13.27 8.20 -3.15
C PHE A 164 14.76 8.56 -3.20
N GLY A 165 15.33 8.65 -4.41
CA GLY A 165 16.73 9.01 -4.61
C GLY A 165 17.04 10.45 -4.17
N PHE A 166 16.17 11.40 -4.49
CA PHE A 166 16.35 12.78 -4.07
C PHE A 166 16.18 12.96 -2.56
N ASP A 167 15.24 12.26 -1.92
CA ASP A 167 15.12 12.30 -0.47
C ASP A 167 16.36 11.70 0.21
N TYR A 168 16.89 10.60 -0.30
CA TYR A 168 18.16 10.05 0.19
C TYR A 168 19.30 11.05 0.09
N LEU A 169 19.41 11.77 -1.04
CA LEU A 169 20.44 12.80 -1.20
C LEU A 169 20.23 13.97 -0.25
N ARG A 170 18.99 14.42 -0.04
CA ARG A 170 18.66 15.50 0.92
C ARG A 170 19.01 15.09 2.35
N ASP A 171 18.69 13.87 2.73
CA ASP A 171 19.00 13.34 4.06
C ASP A 171 20.51 13.24 4.30
N ASN A 172 21.31 12.91 3.27
CA ASN A 172 22.78 12.94 3.37
C ASN A 172 23.37 14.35 3.53
N MET A 173 22.59 15.40 3.19
CA MET A 173 22.98 16.80 3.37
C MET A 173 22.38 17.42 4.64
N ALA A 174 21.56 16.70 5.36
CA ALA A 174 20.94 17.18 6.59
C ALA A 174 21.99 17.38 7.69
N HIS A 175 21.84 18.48 8.44
CA HIS A 175 22.78 18.83 9.52
C HIS A 175 22.33 18.27 10.87
N ALA A 176 21.05 17.91 11.01
CA ALA A 176 20.48 17.39 12.24
C ALA A 176 19.52 16.21 11.94
N PRO A 177 19.41 15.25 12.89
CA PRO A 177 18.52 14.09 12.70
C PRO A 177 17.04 14.48 12.49
N GLU A 178 16.60 15.60 13.07
CA GLU A 178 15.25 16.12 12.91
C GLU A 178 14.94 16.63 11.49
N ASP A 179 15.98 16.90 10.68
CA ASP A 179 15.84 17.32 9.29
C ASP A 179 15.67 16.15 8.32
N LEU A 180 15.95 14.92 8.77
CA LEU A 180 15.83 13.73 7.94
C LEU A 180 14.36 13.41 7.63
N VAL A 181 14.05 13.04 6.39
CA VAL A 181 12.70 12.63 5.97
C VAL A 181 12.55 11.12 5.90
N GLN A 182 13.61 10.40 5.52
CA GLN A 182 13.61 8.93 5.47
C GLN A 182 13.89 8.30 6.84
N ILE A 183 13.61 9.01 7.93
CA ILE A 183 13.61 8.43 9.27
C ILE A 183 12.44 7.49 9.35
N GLY A 184 12.65 6.26 9.14
CA GLY A 184 11.59 5.29 9.17
C GLY A 184 12.11 3.88 9.21
N ARG A 185 11.18 3.00 9.10
CA ARG A 185 11.33 1.57 9.34
C ARG A 185 11.96 0.82 8.17
N ALA A 186 12.00 1.41 6.96
CA ALA A 186 12.52 0.73 5.80
C ALA A 186 14.04 0.86 5.73
N HIS A 187 14.73 -0.20 6.06
CA HIS A 187 16.12 -0.39 5.67
C HIS A 187 16.15 -1.18 4.36
N VAL A 188 16.77 -0.59 3.35
CA VAL A 188 17.03 -1.26 2.07
C VAL A 188 18.09 -2.34 2.28
#